data_fc2509cb71ad8c8bd660f4f89152285a
#
_entry.id   fc2509cb71ad8c8bd660f4f89152285a
#
_cell.length_a   1.000
_cell.length_b   1.000
_cell.length_c   1.000
_cell.angle_alpha   90.00
_cell.angle_beta   90.00
_cell.angle_gamma   90.00
#
_symmetry.space_group_name_H-M   'P 1'
#
loop_
_entity.id
_entity.type
_entity.pdbx_description
1 polymer ?
#
loop_
_entity_poly.entity_id
_entity_poly.type
_entity_poly.pdbx_seq_one_letter_code
_entity_poly.pdbx_strand_id
1 'polypeptide(L)'
;MRIISGIYGRRRFDVPSTFSARPTTDFAKENIFNVISNHIDFEGVDALDLFAGTGSISFELLSRECRSVTAVEKNNAHASFIAKVAKELKTDSLTLIRGDVFRYLHSAPTQGFDFILQIPLMP
;
A
#
# COMPACT_ATOMS: atom_id res chain seq x y z
N MET A 1 7.34 -5.36 -8.75
CA MET A 1 6.90 -5.30 -7.33
C MET A 1 6.88 -6.70 -6.75
N ARG A 2 7.46 -6.87 -5.59
CA ARG A 2 7.48 -8.15 -4.89
C ARG A 2 6.96 -7.98 -3.47
N ILE A 3 6.09 -8.88 -3.03
CA ILE A 3 5.68 -8.97 -1.62
C ILE A 3 6.74 -9.77 -0.87
N ILE A 4 7.25 -9.22 0.23
CA ILE A 4 8.41 -9.77 0.92
C ILE A 4 8.01 -10.95 1.80
N SER A 5 7.05 -10.77 2.69
CA SER A 5 6.66 -11.82 3.63
C SER A 5 5.16 -11.82 3.89
N GLY A 6 4.70 -12.73 4.75
CA GLY A 6 3.29 -12.86 5.10
C GLY A 6 2.54 -13.81 4.20
N ILE A 7 1.21 -13.69 4.22
CA ILE A 7 0.32 -14.64 3.53
C ILE A 7 0.44 -14.60 2.00
N TYR A 8 0.90 -13.48 1.43
CA TYR A 8 1.16 -13.33 0.00
C TYR A 8 2.66 -13.27 -0.30
N GLY A 9 3.50 -13.65 0.64
CA GLY A 9 4.96 -13.54 0.50
C GLY A 9 5.49 -14.22 -0.76
N ARG A 10 6.51 -13.59 -1.36
CA ARG A 10 7.22 -14.02 -2.57
C ARG A 10 6.42 -13.86 -3.87
N ARG A 11 5.18 -13.40 -3.84
CA ARG A 11 4.45 -13.11 -5.07
C ARG A 11 5.02 -11.88 -5.74
N ARG A 12 5.10 -11.94 -7.06
CA ARG A 12 5.65 -10.87 -7.90
C ARG A 12 4.59 -10.37 -8.88
N PHE A 13 4.65 -9.07 -9.15
CA PHE A 13 3.77 -8.42 -10.11
C PHE A 13 4.61 -7.49 -10.98
N ASP A 14 4.51 -7.64 -12.30
CA ASP A 14 5.27 -6.83 -13.23
C ASP A 14 4.70 -5.42 -13.28
N VAL A 15 5.54 -4.45 -12.93
CA VAL A 15 5.19 -3.03 -13.01
C VAL A 15 5.51 -2.55 -14.42
N PRO A 16 4.55 -1.93 -15.15
CA PRO A 16 4.83 -1.39 -16.48
C PRO A 16 6.00 -0.42 -16.46
N SER A 17 6.91 -0.57 -17.41
CA SER A 17 8.11 0.28 -17.52
C SER A 17 7.79 1.75 -17.79
N THR A 18 6.56 2.03 -18.25
CA THR A 18 6.09 3.40 -18.51
C THR A 18 5.66 4.15 -17.26
N PHE A 19 5.59 3.47 -16.11
CA PHE A 19 5.21 4.14 -14.88
C PHE A 19 6.31 5.13 -14.45
N SER A 20 5.89 6.36 -14.13
CA SER A 20 6.79 7.45 -13.73
C SER A 20 7.29 7.31 -12.31
N ALA A 21 6.54 6.63 -11.44
CA ALA A 21 6.92 6.45 -10.05
C ALA A 21 7.97 5.34 -9.94
N ARG A 22 9.04 5.60 -9.20
CA ARG A 22 10.00 4.55 -8.84
C ARG A 22 9.32 3.61 -7.84
N PRO A 23 9.29 2.30 -8.11
CA PRO A 23 8.81 1.36 -7.11
C PRO A 23 9.76 1.36 -5.91
N THR A 24 9.19 1.20 -4.73
CA THR A 24 9.97 0.97 -3.51
C THR A 24 10.79 -0.30 -3.69
N THR A 25 12.10 -0.24 -3.49
CA THR A 25 12.95 -1.41 -3.64
C THR A 25 12.64 -2.43 -2.55
N ASP A 26 12.92 -3.70 -2.84
CA ASP A 26 12.76 -4.78 -1.87
C ASP A 26 13.56 -4.51 -0.59
N PHE A 27 14.79 -4.03 -0.76
CA PHE A 27 15.67 -3.70 0.36
C PHE A 27 15.09 -2.60 1.24
N ALA A 28 14.62 -1.51 0.63
CA ALA A 28 14.02 -0.40 1.38
C ALA A 28 12.75 -0.84 2.08
N LYS A 29 11.90 -1.61 1.40
CA LYS A 29 10.67 -2.11 1.96
C LYS A 29 10.92 -3.04 3.15
N GLU A 30 11.87 -3.95 3.03
CA GLU A 30 12.26 -4.84 4.12
C GLU A 30 12.73 -4.07 5.35
N ASN A 31 13.58 -3.06 5.15
CA ASN A 31 14.05 -2.20 6.23
C ASN A 31 12.91 -1.44 6.92
N ILE A 32 12.01 -0.87 6.14
CA ILE A 32 10.85 -0.14 6.67
C ILE A 32 10.01 -1.07 7.55
N PHE A 33 9.67 -2.25 7.05
CA PHE A 33 8.84 -3.18 7.79
C PHE A 33 9.54 -3.81 8.99
N ASN A 34 10.84 -3.99 8.94
CA ASN A 34 11.60 -4.43 10.11
C ASN A 34 11.50 -3.41 11.24
N VAL A 35 11.57 -2.12 10.93
CA VAL A 35 11.41 -1.07 11.93
C VAL A 35 9.98 -1.04 12.47
N ILE A 36 8.99 -1.02 11.57
CA ILE A 36 7.59 -0.94 11.97
C ILE A 36 7.17 -2.13 12.84
N SER A 37 7.59 -3.34 12.48
CA SER A 37 7.23 -4.56 13.20
C SER A 37 7.77 -4.62 14.63
N ASN A 38 8.77 -3.81 14.95
CA ASN A 38 9.25 -3.67 16.32
C ASN A 38 8.33 -2.81 17.19
N HIS A 39 7.43 -2.06 16.59
CA HIS A 39 6.57 -1.10 17.28
C HIS A 39 5.09 -1.46 17.27
N ILE A 40 4.64 -2.18 16.24
CA ILE A 40 3.23 -2.56 16.11
C ILE A 40 3.10 -4.02 15.69
N ASP A 41 1.99 -4.62 16.12
CA ASP A 41 1.50 -5.88 15.59
C ASP A 41 0.49 -5.53 14.49
N PHE A 42 0.72 -6.02 13.29
CA PHE A 42 -0.15 -5.70 12.14
C PHE A 42 -1.53 -6.34 12.22
N GLU A 43 -1.66 -7.45 12.92
CA GLU A 43 -2.93 -8.15 13.03
C GLU A 43 -4.00 -7.24 13.65
N GLY A 44 -5.14 -7.14 12.97
CA GLY A 44 -6.25 -6.30 13.43
C GLY A 44 -6.09 -4.81 13.17
N VAL A 45 -5.02 -4.39 12.51
CA VAL A 45 -4.74 -2.97 12.22
C VAL A 45 -5.48 -2.53 10.96
N ASP A 46 -6.13 -1.37 11.04
CA ASP A 46 -6.65 -0.66 9.87
C ASP A 46 -5.65 0.41 9.48
N ALA A 47 -5.08 0.29 8.30
CA ALA A 47 -4.00 1.15 7.83
C ALA A 47 -4.44 2.07 6.69
N LEU A 48 -3.82 3.23 6.61
CA LEU A 48 -4.01 4.20 5.54
C LEU A 48 -2.67 4.47 4.85
N ASP A 49 -2.62 4.21 3.55
CA ASP A 49 -1.45 4.48 2.70
C ASP A 49 -1.77 5.67 1.80
N LEU A 50 -1.21 6.83 2.13
CA LEU A 50 -1.60 8.09 1.49
C LEU A 50 -1.01 8.31 0.10
N PHE A 51 0.13 7.71 -0.22
CA PHE A 51 0.76 7.83 -1.53
C PHE A 51 1.10 6.44 -2.04
N ALA A 52 0.06 5.72 -2.45
CA ALA A 52 0.19 4.29 -2.66
C ALA A 52 1.09 3.90 -3.84
N GLY A 53 1.15 4.73 -4.88
CA GLY A 53 1.95 4.41 -6.06
C GLY A 53 1.50 3.10 -6.70
N THR A 54 2.41 2.13 -6.77
CA THR A 54 2.09 0.79 -7.27
C THR A 54 1.40 -0.10 -6.23
N GLY A 55 1.21 0.40 -5.02
CA GLY A 55 0.61 -0.34 -3.93
C GLY A 55 1.58 -1.24 -3.17
N SER A 56 2.88 -1.09 -3.41
CA SER A 56 3.90 -1.96 -2.80
C SER A 56 3.77 -2.05 -1.27
N ILE A 57 3.61 -0.92 -0.61
CA ILE A 57 3.46 -0.86 0.85
C ILE A 57 2.09 -1.39 1.28
N SER A 58 1.03 -0.99 0.57
CA SER A 58 -0.32 -1.46 0.87
C SER A 58 -0.42 -2.98 0.84
N PHE A 59 0.12 -3.61 -0.20
CA PHE A 59 0.06 -5.07 -0.32
C PHE A 59 0.96 -5.78 0.69
N GLU A 60 2.07 -5.16 1.07
CA GLU A 60 2.90 -5.70 2.15
C GLU A 60 2.15 -5.68 3.49
N LEU A 61 1.45 -4.58 3.79
CA LEU A 61 0.63 -4.48 4.99
C LEU A 61 -0.47 -5.55 5.02
N LEU A 62 -1.17 -5.75 3.90
CA LEU A 62 -2.18 -6.81 3.80
C LEU A 62 -1.57 -8.20 3.96
N SER A 63 -0.41 -8.42 3.35
CA SER A 63 0.29 -9.70 3.47
C SER A 63 0.70 -10.00 4.89
N ARG A 64 0.99 -8.97 5.67
CA ARG A 64 1.32 -9.09 7.09
C ARG A 64 0.08 -9.05 8.00
N GLU A 65 -1.09 -9.26 7.39
CA GLU A 65 -2.35 -9.52 8.07
C GLU A 65 -2.99 -8.30 8.73
N CYS A 66 -2.73 -7.08 8.21
CA CYS A 66 -3.58 -5.95 8.53
C CYS A 66 -5.03 -6.28 8.21
N ARG A 67 -5.96 -5.84 9.08
CA ARG A 67 -7.38 -6.09 8.89
C ARG A 67 -7.90 -5.42 7.63
N SER A 68 -7.45 -4.19 7.39
CA SER A 68 -7.79 -3.46 6.18
C SER A 68 -6.71 -2.45 5.83
N VAL A 69 -6.61 -2.13 4.55
CA VAL A 69 -5.75 -1.05 4.05
C VAL A 69 -6.57 -0.17 3.12
N THR A 70 -6.54 1.13 3.35
CA THR A 70 -7.06 2.12 2.41
C THR A 70 -5.87 2.75 1.70
N ALA A 71 -5.83 2.60 0.38
CA ALA A 71 -4.78 3.14 -0.46
C ALA A 71 -5.29 4.32 -1.26
N VAL A 72 -4.62 5.46 -1.16
CA VAL A 72 -4.99 6.67 -1.90
C VAL A 72 -3.96 6.88 -3.01
N GLU A 73 -4.43 6.94 -4.26
CA GLU A 73 -3.56 7.14 -5.41
C GLU A 73 -4.23 8.04 -6.45
N LYS A 74 -3.52 9.08 -6.82
CA LYS A 74 -4.00 10.09 -7.79
C LYS A 74 -3.82 9.65 -9.24
N ASN A 75 -2.72 8.97 -9.55
CA ASN A 75 -2.40 8.57 -10.91
C ASN A 75 -3.28 7.40 -11.34
N ASN A 76 -4.02 7.58 -12.43
CA ASN A 76 -4.97 6.57 -12.91
C ASN A 76 -4.32 5.26 -13.31
N ALA A 77 -3.15 5.30 -13.91
CA ALA A 77 -2.44 4.07 -14.30
C ALA A 77 -1.99 3.29 -13.08
N HIS A 78 -1.44 3.99 -12.08
CA HIS A 78 -1.04 3.35 -10.83
C HIS A 78 -2.25 2.79 -10.07
N ALA A 79 -3.34 3.55 -9.98
CA ALA A 79 -4.55 3.10 -9.33
C ALA A 79 -5.12 1.84 -10.01
N SER A 80 -5.12 1.81 -11.33
CA SER A 80 -5.57 0.64 -12.09
C SER A 80 -4.67 -0.58 -11.85
N PHE A 81 -3.37 -0.36 -11.71
CA PHE A 81 -2.44 -1.43 -11.36
C PHE A 81 -2.75 -2.00 -9.97
N ILE A 82 -3.01 -1.14 -8.99
CA ILE A 82 -3.40 -1.55 -7.64
C ILE A 82 -4.68 -2.39 -7.70
N ALA A 83 -5.69 -1.93 -8.43
CA ALA A 83 -6.94 -2.67 -8.58
C ALA A 83 -6.73 -4.06 -9.18
N LYS A 84 -5.87 -4.15 -10.20
CA LYS A 84 -5.52 -5.41 -10.85
C LYS A 84 -4.83 -6.38 -9.88
N VAL A 85 -3.85 -5.90 -9.13
CA VAL A 85 -3.13 -6.73 -8.15
C VAL A 85 -4.07 -7.22 -7.06
N ALA A 86 -4.93 -6.34 -6.54
CA ALA A 86 -5.91 -6.72 -5.53
C ALA A 86 -6.83 -7.83 -6.02
N LYS A 87 -7.25 -7.76 -7.28
CA LYS A 87 -8.07 -8.79 -7.91
C LYS A 87 -7.32 -10.12 -8.03
N GLU A 88 -6.06 -10.06 -8.44
CA GLU A 88 -5.23 -11.27 -8.55
C GLU A 88 -4.99 -11.93 -7.19
N LEU A 89 -4.82 -11.13 -6.15
CA LEU A 89 -4.67 -11.62 -4.78
C LEU A 89 -6.00 -12.08 -4.17
N LYS A 90 -7.12 -11.75 -4.80
CA LYS A 90 -8.47 -12.06 -4.32
C LYS A 90 -8.72 -11.51 -2.91
N THR A 91 -8.21 -10.31 -2.65
CA THR A 91 -8.39 -9.67 -1.36
C THR A 91 -9.58 -8.71 -1.37
N ASP A 92 -10.38 -8.77 -0.32
CA ASP A 92 -11.48 -7.83 -0.06
C ASP A 92 -11.07 -6.76 0.95
N SER A 93 -9.85 -6.81 1.44
CA SER A 93 -9.40 -5.97 2.55
C SER A 93 -8.73 -4.68 2.09
N LEU A 94 -8.65 -4.43 0.79
CA LEU A 94 -8.12 -3.20 0.23
C LEU A 94 -9.25 -2.30 -0.26
N THR A 95 -9.24 -1.05 0.20
CA THR A 95 -10.08 0.01 -0.37
C THR A 95 -9.18 0.95 -1.15
N LEU A 96 -9.47 1.09 -2.44
CA LEU A 96 -8.72 1.99 -3.31
C LEU A 96 -9.47 3.30 -3.47
N ILE A 97 -8.83 4.40 -3.12
CA ILE A 97 -9.34 5.75 -3.33
C ILE A 97 -8.55 6.38 -4.49
N ARG A 98 -9.23 6.61 -5.60
CA ARG A 98 -8.66 7.26 -6.78
C ARG A 98 -8.81 8.76 -6.60
N GLY A 99 -7.73 9.45 -6.28
CA GLY A 99 -7.80 10.89 -6.12
C GLY A 99 -6.62 11.47 -5.37
N ASP A 100 -6.73 12.78 -5.15
CA ASP A 100 -5.73 13.57 -4.49
C ASP A 100 -5.77 13.35 -2.98
N VAL A 101 -4.60 13.20 -2.37
CA VAL A 101 -4.46 12.97 -0.93
C VAL A 101 -5.10 14.10 -0.11
N PHE A 102 -4.85 15.35 -0.48
CA PHE A 102 -5.37 16.50 0.27
C PHE A 102 -6.89 16.56 0.19
N ARG A 103 -7.45 16.26 -0.98
CA ARG A 103 -8.89 16.20 -1.15
C ARG A 103 -9.50 15.07 -0.32
N TYR A 104 -8.85 13.92 -0.30
CA TYR A 104 -9.28 12.79 0.54
C TYR A 104 -9.28 13.16 2.02
N LEU A 105 -8.19 13.75 2.51
CA LEU A 105 -8.07 14.14 3.92
C LEU A 105 -9.09 15.22 4.31
N HIS A 106 -9.50 16.04 3.36
CA HIS A 106 -10.50 17.10 3.60
C HIS A 106 -11.92 16.55 3.75
N SER A 107 -12.24 15.48 3.02
CA SER A 107 -13.60 14.96 2.93
C SER A 107 -13.82 13.69 3.75
N ALA A 108 -12.76 13.00 4.16
CA ALA A 108 -12.88 11.73 4.86
C ALA A 108 -12.49 11.88 6.34
N PRO A 109 -13.21 11.23 7.24
CA PRO A 109 -12.73 11.13 8.62
C PRO A 109 -11.48 10.27 8.63
N THR A 110 -10.39 10.83 9.18
CA THR A 110 -9.18 10.05 9.44
C THR A 110 -9.30 9.20 10.71
N GLN A 111 -10.41 9.34 11.40
CA GLN A 111 -10.75 8.53 12.56
C GLN A 111 -11.07 7.10 12.11
N GLY A 112 -10.52 6.13 12.83
CA GLY A 112 -10.72 4.73 12.51
C GLY A 112 -9.52 4.05 11.86
N PHE A 113 -8.42 4.78 11.63
CA PHE A 113 -7.17 4.18 11.21
C PHE A 113 -6.23 4.06 12.42
N ASP A 114 -5.66 2.88 12.59
CA ASP A 114 -4.69 2.60 13.64
C ASP A 114 -3.28 2.98 13.22
N PHE A 115 -3.04 3.05 11.91
CA PHE A 115 -1.73 3.31 11.35
C PHE A 115 -1.87 4.08 10.03
N ILE A 116 -1.13 5.20 9.93
CA ILE A 116 -1.12 6.02 8.72
C ILE A 116 0.32 6.09 8.22
N LEU A 117 0.53 5.68 6.99
CA LEU A 117 1.83 5.73 6.35
C LEU A 117 1.85 6.78 5.25
N GLN A 118 2.86 7.61 5.29
CA GLN A 118 3.08 8.61 4.26
C GLN A 118 4.55 8.53 3.84
N ILE A 119 4.78 7.90 2.70
CA ILE A 119 6.10 7.88 2.08
C ILE A 119 6.04 8.80 0.89
N PRO A 120 6.65 10.01 0.96
CA PRO A 120 6.62 10.92 -0.18
C PRO A 120 7.36 10.30 -1.36
N LEU A 121 6.78 10.45 -2.55
CA LEU A 121 7.46 10.08 -3.78
C LEU A 121 8.62 11.05 -3.97
N MET A 122 9.81 10.53 -3.99
CA MET A 122 10.99 11.31 -4.34
C MET A 122 11.02 11.52 -5.84
N PRO A 123 11.26 12.75 -6.30
CA PRO A 123 11.35 13.03 -7.74
C PRO A 123 12.54 12.30 -8.41
#